data_d94d3629ca46aaf67caea5ca196f5c7a
#
_entry.id   d94d3629ca46aaf67caea5ca196f5c7a
#
_cell.length_a   1.000
_cell.length_b   1.000
_cell.length_c   1.000
_cell.angle_alpha   90.00
_cell.angle_beta   90.00
_cell.angle_gamma   90.00
#
_symmetry.space_group_name_H-M   'P 1'
#
loop_
_entity.id
_entity.type
_entity.pdbx_description
1 polymer ?
#
loop_
_entity_poly.entity_id
_entity_poly.type
_entity_poly.pdbx_seq_one_letter_code
_entity_poly.pdbx_strand_id
1 'polypeptide(L)'
;MSRSKRAAGVPSARRRAFVLDSQALSKTVQGDRQMTALVKAAPRLDIAVVTSALTTLEAWNPQLGARQGLWDWALSRIDVEHTDDQVISLARGMLKTAGLHGHKYDAIDAVLAAVAVKTAKRGFEVTVFTSDADDMDKFLAGHRIRVERI
;
A
#
# COMPACT_ATOMS: atom_id res chain seq x y z
N MET A 1 38.53 -1.53 1.58
CA MET A 1 37.79 -1.27 1.65
C MET A 1 37.16 -1.69 1.98
N SER A 2 37.00 -1.82 1.84
CA SER A 2 36.06 -1.82 2.05
C SER A 2 35.35 -2.08 2.62
N ARG A 3 35.63 -2.34 2.69
CA ARG A 3 34.90 -2.32 3.04
C ARG A 3 34.20 -2.44 2.87
N SER A 4 34.39 -2.18 2.69
CA SER A 4 33.71 -2.14 2.36
C SER A 4 33.31 -2.90 1.82
N LYS A 5 33.54 -3.32 1.65
CA LYS A 5 32.96 -4.08 1.02
C LYS A 5 31.95 -4.73 1.35
N ARG A 6 31.56 -4.37 2.17
CA ARG A 6 30.44 -4.69 2.28
C ARG A 6 29.67 -4.55 1.52
N ALA A 7 30.12 -4.54 1.43
CA ALA A 7 29.52 -4.13 0.75
C ALA A 7 29.42 -3.99 -0.51
N ALA A 8 30.38 -3.81 -1.04
CA ALA A 8 30.33 -3.69 -2.45
C ALA A 8 29.75 -4.96 -3.00
N GLY A 9 28.84 -4.94 -3.88
CA GLY A 9 28.23 -6.09 -4.47
C GLY A 9 27.20 -6.80 -3.58
N VAL A 10 27.17 -6.50 -2.28
CA VAL A 10 26.09 -6.95 -1.42
C VAL A 10 25.06 -5.83 -1.39
N PRO A 11 23.91 -6.03 -2.05
CA PRO A 11 22.91 -4.97 -2.02
C PRO A 11 22.50 -4.71 -0.59
N SER A 12 22.54 -3.46 -0.19
CA SER A 12 21.90 -3.06 1.05
C SER A 12 20.47 -3.54 1.00
N ALA A 13 20.02 -4.18 2.06
CA ALA A 13 18.61 -4.48 2.15
C ALA A 13 17.83 -3.18 2.03
N ARG A 14 16.98 -3.07 1.02
CA ARG A 14 16.10 -1.92 0.89
C ARG A 14 15.10 -1.94 2.03
N ARG A 15 14.76 -0.77 2.50
CA ARG A 15 13.65 -0.64 3.42
C ARG A 15 12.38 -1.12 2.74
N ARG A 16 11.58 -1.89 3.46
CA ARG A 16 10.33 -2.42 2.92
C ARG A 16 9.17 -1.51 3.24
N ALA A 17 8.17 -1.52 2.38
CA ALA A 17 6.91 -0.84 2.60
C ALA A 17 5.75 -1.78 2.23
N PHE A 18 4.73 -1.78 3.08
CA PHE A 18 3.48 -2.50 2.83
C PHE A 18 2.41 -1.48 2.47
N VAL A 19 1.77 -1.68 1.33
CA VAL A 19 0.69 -0.81 0.85
C VAL A 19 -0.62 -1.57 1.01
N LEU A 20 -1.57 -0.99 1.74
CA LEU A 20 -2.83 -1.64 2.08
C LEU A 20 -3.96 -1.09 1.22
N ASP A 21 -4.75 -1.99 0.61
CA ASP A 21 -6.00 -1.61 -0.03
C ASP A 21 -7.11 -1.42 1.02
N SER A 22 -8.32 -1.10 0.56
CA SER A 22 -9.43 -0.84 1.47
C SER A 22 -9.85 -2.08 2.26
N GLN A 23 -9.75 -3.27 1.67
CA GLN A 23 -10.07 -4.50 2.39
C GLN A 23 -9.00 -4.82 3.44
N ALA A 24 -7.73 -4.64 3.11
CA ALA A 24 -6.65 -4.83 4.07
C ALA A 24 -6.79 -3.85 5.25
N LEU A 25 -7.09 -2.59 4.95
CA LEU A 25 -7.33 -1.59 5.98
C LEU A 25 -8.57 -1.92 6.81
N SER A 26 -9.67 -2.31 6.16
CA SER A 26 -10.90 -2.72 6.85
C SER A 26 -10.64 -3.89 7.80
N LYS A 27 -9.91 -4.90 7.35
CA LYS A 27 -9.55 -6.03 8.20
C LYS A 27 -8.74 -5.58 9.42
N THR A 28 -7.81 -4.66 9.21
CA THR A 28 -6.99 -4.12 10.31
C THR A 28 -7.87 -3.46 11.37
N VAL A 29 -8.79 -2.57 10.94
CA VAL A 29 -9.64 -1.83 11.87
C VAL A 29 -10.75 -2.69 12.48
N GLN A 30 -11.03 -3.85 11.89
CA GLN A 30 -11.96 -4.82 12.44
C GLN A 30 -11.30 -5.81 13.40
N GLY A 31 -9.98 -5.69 13.57
CA GLY A 31 -9.24 -6.54 14.48
C GLY A 31 -8.86 -7.90 13.90
N ASP A 32 -8.82 -8.04 12.57
CA ASP A 32 -8.32 -9.26 11.95
C ASP A 32 -6.93 -9.60 12.49
N ARG A 33 -6.76 -10.85 12.87
CA ARG A 33 -5.56 -11.28 13.59
C ARG A 33 -4.29 -11.08 12.76
N GLN A 34 -4.32 -11.50 11.50
CA GLN A 34 -3.14 -11.42 10.63
C GLN A 34 -2.79 -9.97 10.29
N MET A 35 -3.77 -9.19 9.86
CA MET A 35 -3.51 -7.80 9.47
C MET A 35 -3.11 -6.94 10.66
N THR A 36 -3.75 -7.12 11.80
CA THR A 36 -3.39 -6.40 13.02
C THR A 36 -1.97 -6.73 13.46
N ALA A 37 -1.59 -8.00 13.42
CA ALA A 37 -0.24 -8.43 13.79
C ALA A 37 0.80 -7.84 12.83
N LEU A 38 0.50 -7.78 11.54
CA LEU A 38 1.39 -7.22 10.52
C LEU A 38 1.63 -5.72 10.77
N VAL A 39 0.56 -4.96 10.97
CA VAL A 39 0.66 -3.51 11.22
C VAL A 39 1.38 -3.24 12.54
N LYS A 40 1.10 -4.04 13.56
CA LYS A 40 1.72 -3.90 14.86
C LYS A 40 3.22 -4.20 14.83
N ALA A 41 3.65 -5.19 14.07
CA ALA A 41 5.05 -5.59 13.98
C ALA A 41 5.88 -4.70 13.07
N ALA A 42 5.26 -4.03 12.11
CA ALA A 42 5.96 -3.30 11.06
C ALA A 42 7.00 -2.29 11.58
N PRO A 43 6.71 -1.44 12.58
CA PRO A 43 7.71 -0.49 13.07
C PRO A 43 8.97 -1.16 13.62
N ARG A 44 8.82 -2.29 14.30
CA ARG A 44 9.96 -3.02 14.87
C ARG A 44 10.82 -3.66 13.80
N LEU A 45 10.25 -3.94 12.64
CA LEU A 45 10.95 -4.52 11.50
C LEU A 45 11.41 -3.45 10.51
N ASP A 46 11.25 -2.18 10.86
CA ASP A 46 11.55 -1.03 10.00
C ASP A 46 10.80 -1.10 8.66
N ILE A 47 9.54 -1.49 8.73
CA ILE A 47 8.66 -1.56 7.57
C ILE A 47 7.68 -0.39 7.64
N ALA A 48 7.62 0.41 6.57
CA ALA A 48 6.62 1.45 6.45
C ALA A 48 5.28 0.82 6.03
N VAL A 49 4.19 1.27 6.61
CA VAL A 49 2.84 0.87 6.18
C VAL A 49 2.19 2.09 5.56
N VAL A 50 1.71 1.96 4.33
CA VAL A 50 1.27 3.07 3.50
C VAL A 50 -0.11 2.75 2.92
N THR A 51 -0.94 3.75 2.75
CA THR A 51 -2.18 3.64 1.99
C THR A 51 -2.48 4.98 1.32
N SER A 52 -3.50 5.01 0.46
CA SER A 52 -3.93 6.26 -0.16
C SER A 52 -5.03 6.92 0.66
N ALA A 53 -5.17 8.24 0.54
CA ALA A 53 -6.25 8.96 1.19
C ALA A 53 -7.63 8.45 0.74
N LEU A 54 -7.77 8.09 -0.55
CA LEU A 54 -9.03 7.54 -1.06
C LEU A 54 -9.34 6.18 -0.44
N THR A 55 -8.33 5.38 -0.18
CA THR A 55 -8.50 4.09 0.49
C THR A 55 -9.09 4.27 1.89
N THR A 56 -8.62 5.26 2.62
CA THR A 56 -9.16 5.53 3.96
C THR A 56 -10.63 5.92 3.91
N LEU A 57 -11.03 6.63 2.85
CA LEU A 57 -12.42 7.00 2.67
C LEU A 57 -13.28 5.78 2.33
N GLU A 58 -12.81 4.91 1.46
CA GLU A 58 -13.52 3.70 1.08
C GLU A 58 -13.67 2.73 2.25
N ALA A 59 -12.65 2.61 3.09
CA ALA A 59 -12.66 1.71 4.24
C ALA A 59 -13.46 2.27 5.44
N TRP A 60 -13.77 3.55 5.43
CA TRP A 60 -14.48 4.18 6.54
C TRP A 60 -15.87 3.59 6.73
N ASN A 61 -16.20 3.29 7.96
CA ASN A 61 -17.53 2.80 8.34
C ASN A 61 -17.99 3.55 9.58
N PRO A 62 -19.06 4.36 9.47
CA PRO A 62 -19.56 5.13 10.62
C PRO A 62 -20.12 4.28 11.76
N GLN A 63 -20.36 2.98 11.51
CA GLN A 63 -20.91 2.06 12.51
C GLN A 63 -19.80 1.31 13.25
N LEU A 64 -18.59 1.84 13.30
CA LEU A 64 -17.48 1.20 14.02
C LEU A 64 -17.76 1.05 15.52
N GLY A 65 -18.47 1.99 16.14
CA GLY A 65 -18.81 1.92 17.55
C GLY A 65 -17.57 1.72 18.42
N ALA A 66 -17.54 0.60 19.14
CA ALA A 66 -16.42 0.26 20.02
C ALA A 66 -15.09 0.06 19.28
N ARG A 67 -15.10 -0.04 17.97
CA ARG A 67 -13.88 -0.22 17.16
C ARG A 67 -13.28 1.10 16.69
N GLN A 68 -13.82 2.23 17.08
CA GLN A 68 -13.26 3.52 16.77
C GLN A 68 -11.79 3.61 17.22
N GLY A 69 -11.47 3.03 18.38
CA GLY A 69 -10.10 2.99 18.87
C GLY A 69 -9.15 2.22 17.97
N LEU A 70 -9.62 1.13 17.33
CA LEU A 70 -8.80 0.39 16.36
C LEU A 70 -8.56 1.20 15.09
N TRP A 71 -9.55 1.96 14.64
CA TRP A 71 -9.39 2.86 13.50
C TRP A 71 -8.31 3.90 13.81
N ASP A 72 -8.43 4.58 14.93
CA ASP A 72 -7.45 5.61 15.32
C ASP A 72 -6.06 5.02 15.49
N TRP A 73 -5.97 3.85 16.12
CA TRP A 73 -4.70 3.14 16.28
C TRP A 73 -4.09 2.80 14.93
N ALA A 74 -4.87 2.19 14.03
CA ALA A 74 -4.36 1.79 12.72
C ALA A 74 -3.84 3.00 11.94
N LEU A 75 -4.62 4.08 11.88
CA LEU A 75 -4.21 5.27 11.13
C LEU A 75 -3.01 5.98 11.77
N SER A 76 -2.78 5.80 13.07
CA SER A 76 -1.57 6.34 13.71
C SER A 76 -0.30 5.61 13.28
N ARG A 77 -0.44 4.42 12.69
CA ARG A 77 0.66 3.56 12.25
C ARG A 77 0.86 3.55 10.74
N ILE A 78 -0.03 4.19 10.01
CA ILE A 78 -0.08 4.14 8.55
C ILE A 78 0.20 5.52 8.00
N ASP A 79 1.12 5.57 7.03
CA ASP A 79 1.37 6.79 6.26
C ASP A 79 0.31 6.91 5.18
N VAL A 80 -0.50 7.94 5.26
CA VAL A 80 -1.57 8.19 4.29
C VAL A 80 -1.06 9.15 3.21
N GLU A 81 -0.97 8.67 1.98
CA GLU A 81 -0.50 9.46 0.85
C GLU A 81 -1.65 10.23 0.22
N HIS A 82 -1.42 11.51 -0.02
CA HIS A 82 -2.40 12.38 -0.67
C HIS A 82 -2.49 12.10 -2.16
N THR A 83 -3.69 12.32 -2.70
CA THR A 83 -3.96 12.17 -4.12
C THR A 83 -3.63 13.48 -4.83
N ASP A 84 -2.34 13.71 -5.07
CA ASP A 84 -1.86 14.90 -5.77
C ASP A 84 -1.86 14.69 -7.30
N ASP A 85 -1.44 15.70 -8.04
CA ASP A 85 -1.42 15.67 -9.50
C ASP A 85 -0.54 14.55 -10.04
N GLN A 86 0.59 14.28 -9.39
CA GLN A 86 1.49 13.21 -9.80
C GLN A 86 0.82 11.85 -9.64
N VAL A 87 0.16 11.62 -8.52
CA VAL A 87 -0.56 10.38 -8.26
C VAL A 87 -1.69 10.19 -9.27
N ILE A 88 -2.44 11.24 -9.55
CA ILE A 88 -3.54 11.18 -10.54
C ILE A 88 -3.00 10.88 -11.93
N SER A 89 -1.91 11.50 -12.34
CA SER A 89 -1.29 11.23 -13.64
C SER A 89 -0.84 9.78 -13.77
N LEU A 90 -0.18 9.25 -12.74
CA LEU A 90 0.23 7.85 -12.70
C LEU A 90 -0.99 6.91 -12.76
N ALA A 91 -2.04 7.24 -12.00
CA ALA A 91 -3.25 6.40 -11.96
C ALA A 91 -3.93 6.34 -13.33
N ARG A 92 -4.02 7.47 -14.05
CA ARG A 92 -4.57 7.46 -15.41
C ARG A 92 -3.76 6.58 -16.34
N GLY A 93 -2.44 6.63 -16.25
CA GLY A 93 -1.56 5.78 -17.04
C GLY A 93 -1.78 4.30 -16.74
N MET A 94 -2.00 3.96 -15.49
CA MET A 94 -2.27 2.58 -15.08
C MET A 94 -3.62 2.07 -15.57
N LEU A 95 -4.66 2.90 -15.50
CA LEU A 95 -5.96 2.57 -16.08
C LEU A 95 -5.83 2.30 -17.57
N LYS A 96 -5.10 3.14 -18.28
CA LYS A 96 -4.86 2.97 -19.71
C LYS A 96 -4.14 1.65 -20.00
N THR A 97 -3.07 1.38 -19.28
CA THR A 97 -2.26 0.16 -19.47
C THR A 97 -3.09 -1.10 -19.16
N ALA A 98 -3.94 -1.05 -18.15
CA ALA A 98 -4.79 -2.18 -17.78
C ALA A 98 -6.03 -2.33 -18.67
N GLY A 99 -6.30 -1.37 -19.55
CA GLY A 99 -7.50 -1.37 -20.39
C GLY A 99 -8.78 -1.15 -19.60
N LEU A 100 -8.69 -0.44 -18.48
CA LEU A 100 -9.82 -0.19 -17.60
C LEU A 100 -10.26 1.27 -17.67
N HIS A 101 -11.49 1.51 -17.26
CA HIS A 101 -12.06 2.84 -17.19
C HIS A 101 -12.00 3.40 -15.78
N GLY A 102 -12.16 4.70 -15.64
CA GLY A 102 -12.14 5.39 -14.34
C GLY A 102 -13.41 5.19 -13.54
N HIS A 103 -14.00 4.00 -13.54
CA HIS A 103 -15.10 3.68 -12.65
C HIS A 103 -14.63 3.69 -11.19
N LYS A 104 -15.56 3.90 -10.27
CA LYS A 104 -15.18 4.19 -8.88
C LYS A 104 -14.26 3.15 -8.23
N TYR A 105 -14.48 1.86 -8.49
CA TYR A 105 -13.65 0.81 -7.92
C TYR A 105 -12.28 0.78 -8.57
N ASP A 106 -12.25 0.84 -9.88
CA ASP A 106 -11.00 0.84 -10.64
C ASP A 106 -10.19 2.10 -10.36
N ALA A 107 -10.85 3.25 -10.21
CA ALA A 107 -10.18 4.51 -9.91
C ALA A 107 -9.45 4.48 -8.56
N ILE A 108 -10.11 3.95 -7.53
CA ILE A 108 -9.50 3.87 -6.20
C ILE A 108 -8.31 2.91 -6.21
N ASP A 109 -8.46 1.76 -6.86
CA ASP A 109 -7.38 0.78 -6.98
C ASP A 109 -6.23 1.32 -7.82
N ALA A 110 -6.52 2.07 -8.89
CA ALA A 110 -5.49 2.70 -9.70
C ALA A 110 -4.70 3.76 -8.91
N VAL A 111 -5.38 4.53 -8.06
CA VAL A 111 -4.71 5.48 -7.17
C VAL A 111 -3.81 4.75 -6.18
N LEU A 112 -4.27 3.64 -5.63
CA LEU A 112 -3.45 2.83 -4.73
C LEU A 112 -2.22 2.28 -5.44
N ALA A 113 -2.38 1.77 -6.66
CA ALA A 113 -1.27 1.30 -7.47
C ALA A 113 -0.27 2.44 -7.75
N ALA A 114 -0.77 3.64 -8.03
CA ALA A 114 0.08 4.82 -8.23
C ALA A 114 0.88 5.16 -6.96
N VAL A 115 0.24 5.07 -5.80
CA VAL A 115 0.93 5.26 -4.50
C VAL A 115 2.01 4.21 -4.31
N ALA A 116 1.74 2.96 -4.66
CA ALA A 116 2.72 1.88 -4.58
C ALA A 116 3.94 2.17 -5.47
N VAL A 117 3.72 2.60 -6.70
CA VAL A 117 4.82 2.94 -7.62
C VAL A 117 5.61 4.14 -7.10
N LYS A 118 4.93 5.17 -6.62
CA LYS A 118 5.59 6.33 -6.04
C LYS A 118 6.47 5.94 -4.85
N THR A 119 5.98 5.05 -4.00
CA THR A 119 6.73 4.53 -2.86
C THR A 119 7.96 3.74 -3.32
N ALA A 120 7.79 2.89 -4.34
CA ALA A 120 8.92 2.15 -4.90
C ALA A 120 9.99 3.07 -5.49
N LYS A 121 9.59 4.17 -6.12
CA LYS A 121 10.52 5.15 -6.67
C LYS A 121 11.33 5.88 -5.61
N ARG A 122 10.84 5.91 -4.37
CA ARG A 122 11.59 6.45 -3.24
C ARG A 122 12.63 5.46 -2.70
N GLY A 123 12.75 4.28 -3.28
CA GLY A 123 13.72 3.27 -2.90
C GLY A 123 13.20 2.17 -2.01
N PHE A 124 11.91 2.10 -1.77
CA PHE A 124 11.31 1.03 -0.96
C PHE A 124 11.09 -0.22 -1.79
N GLU A 125 11.21 -1.36 -1.13
CA GLU A 125 10.76 -2.64 -1.65
C GLU A 125 9.30 -2.81 -1.24
N VAL A 126 8.40 -2.74 -2.20
CA VAL A 126 6.96 -2.60 -1.94
C VAL A 126 6.22 -3.91 -2.10
N THR A 127 5.35 -4.21 -1.14
CA THR A 127 4.34 -5.27 -1.24
C THR A 127 2.96 -4.64 -1.06
N VAL A 128 2.06 -4.89 -2.00
CA VAL A 128 0.67 -4.46 -1.91
C VAL A 128 -0.18 -5.61 -1.38
N PHE A 129 -0.92 -5.37 -0.32
CA PHE A 129 -1.89 -6.32 0.23
C PHE A 129 -3.29 -5.94 -0.27
N THR A 130 -3.93 -6.85 -0.97
CA THR A 130 -5.18 -6.57 -1.67
C THR A 130 -6.09 -7.79 -1.73
N SER A 131 -7.40 -7.57 -1.71
CA SER A 131 -8.39 -8.60 -2.02
C SER A 131 -8.57 -8.81 -3.51
N ASP A 132 -8.08 -7.89 -4.34
CA ASP A 132 -8.22 -7.92 -5.79
C ASP A 132 -6.85 -7.98 -6.46
N ALA A 133 -6.15 -9.10 -6.23
CA ALA A 133 -4.80 -9.27 -6.73
C ALA A 133 -4.73 -9.29 -8.26
N ASP A 134 -5.76 -9.79 -8.93
CA ASP A 134 -5.75 -9.88 -10.39
C ASP A 134 -5.74 -8.50 -11.04
N ASP A 135 -6.61 -7.60 -10.57
CA ASP A 135 -6.63 -6.23 -11.08
C ASP A 135 -5.37 -5.47 -10.68
N MET A 136 -4.90 -5.67 -9.45
CA MET A 136 -3.68 -5.02 -8.98
C MET A 136 -2.47 -5.45 -9.82
N ASP A 137 -2.37 -6.73 -10.19
CA ASP A 137 -1.32 -7.22 -11.08
C ASP A 137 -1.37 -6.53 -12.44
N LYS A 138 -2.57 -6.26 -12.96
CA LYS A 138 -2.70 -5.54 -14.24
C LYS A 138 -2.19 -4.10 -14.13
N PHE A 139 -2.55 -3.40 -13.05
CA PHE A 139 -2.07 -2.03 -12.81
C PHE A 139 -0.56 -1.96 -12.65
N LEU A 140 0.02 -2.95 -11.99
CA LEU A 140 1.44 -2.95 -11.62
C LEU A 140 2.32 -3.73 -12.60
N ALA A 141 1.78 -4.15 -13.74
CA ALA A 141 2.54 -4.87 -14.75
C ALA A 141 3.78 -4.06 -15.16
N GLY A 142 4.94 -4.71 -15.18
CA GLY A 142 6.21 -4.06 -15.50
C GLY A 142 6.89 -3.37 -14.33
N HIS A 143 6.29 -3.34 -13.16
CA HIS A 143 6.88 -2.77 -11.95
C HIS A 143 7.34 -3.87 -11.01
N ARG A 144 8.43 -3.64 -10.30
CA ARG A 144 8.94 -4.58 -9.29
C ARG A 144 8.21 -4.38 -7.97
N ILE A 145 6.96 -4.73 -7.97
CA ILE A 145 6.11 -4.61 -6.79
C ILE A 145 5.42 -5.95 -6.58
N ARG A 146 5.55 -6.46 -5.37
CA ARG A 146 4.92 -7.71 -4.98
C ARG A 146 3.46 -7.47 -4.63
N VAL A 147 2.59 -8.36 -5.09
CA VAL A 147 1.16 -8.32 -4.77
C VAL A 147 0.81 -9.56 -3.97
N GLU A 148 0.26 -9.35 -2.79
CA GLU A 148 -0.18 -10.42 -1.89
C GLU A 148 -1.69 -10.36 -1.73
N ARG A 149 -2.34 -11.47 -2.03
CA ARG A 149 -3.78 -11.61 -1.81
C ARG A 149 -4.06 -11.84 -0.33
N ILE A 150 -5.05 -11.14 0.18
CA ILE A 150 -5.52 -11.31 1.55
C ILE A 150 -6.85 -12.06 1.63
#